data_75dd821527f35c3e3f0cc0fd30e7e9d7
#
_entry.id   75dd821527f35c3e3f0cc0fd30e7e9d7
#
_cell.length_a   1.000
_cell.length_b   1.000
_cell.length_c   1.000
_cell.angle_alpha   90.00
_cell.angle_beta   90.00
_cell.angle_gamma   90.00
#
_symmetry.space_group_name_H-M   'P 1'
#
loop_
_entity.id
_entity.type
_entity.pdbx_description
1 polymer ?
#
loop_
_entity_poly.entity_id
_entity_poly.type
_entity_poly.pdbx_seq_one_letter_code
_entity_poly.pdbx_strand_id
1 'polypeptide(L)'
;MIEAQNLVKRFRGKNRGEVCAVDRVSFQCRPGEIYGLLGANGAGKTTTLRILATILGPTEGTAIVAGHDVTKHPEKVRSSVGFLSTATALYGRLSAEEMVQYFGRLHGLDEPTLRRRIDGLFDRLEMHSFRDRRCDKLSTGMKQKVSIARTLVHDPSVMIFDEPTLGLDVMAARTIVGFIRECRAQGKAVIFSTHVMSEAEKLCDHIGIIHGGRLLAEGTLSDLRERYGKQDLEEIFVKVVEQ
;
A
#
# COMPACT_ATOMS: atom_id res chain seq x y z
N MET A 1 12.47 5.03 2.11
CA MET A 1 11.97 6.40 1.90
C MET A 1 11.21 6.45 0.59
N ILE A 2 10.12 7.20 0.56
CA ILE A 2 9.34 7.52 -0.64
C ILE A 2 9.26 9.03 -0.75
N GLU A 3 9.43 9.56 -1.96
CA GLU A 3 9.31 10.98 -2.24
C GLU A 3 8.59 11.15 -3.58
N ALA A 4 7.38 11.68 -3.56
CA ALA A 4 6.60 12.02 -4.74
C ALA A 4 6.84 13.48 -5.10
N GLN A 5 7.09 13.77 -6.38
CA GLN A 5 7.45 15.10 -6.87
C GLN A 5 6.54 15.49 -8.04
N ASN A 6 5.55 16.34 -7.78
CA ASN A 6 4.61 16.89 -8.76
C ASN A 6 3.99 15.81 -9.68
N LEU A 7 3.58 14.68 -9.09
CA LEU A 7 3.01 13.58 -9.86
C LEU A 7 1.73 14.01 -10.57
N VAL A 8 1.68 13.77 -11.87
CA VAL A 8 0.48 13.97 -12.71
C VAL A 8 0.16 12.66 -13.42
N LYS A 9 -1.12 12.29 -13.43
CA LYS A 9 -1.61 11.18 -14.26
C LYS A 9 -2.88 11.56 -14.97
N ARG A 10 -2.82 11.58 -16.28
CA ARG A 10 -3.97 11.78 -17.18
C ARG A 10 -4.27 10.49 -17.92
N PHE A 11 -5.55 10.15 -18.01
CA PHE A 11 -6.06 9.04 -18.81
C PHE A 11 -6.88 9.59 -19.98
N ARG A 12 -6.60 9.12 -21.20
CA ARG A 12 -7.40 9.45 -22.38
C ARG A 12 -8.44 8.37 -22.62
N GLY A 13 -9.70 8.71 -22.50
CA GLY A 13 -10.82 7.81 -22.83
C GLY A 13 -11.22 7.94 -24.30
N LYS A 14 -11.51 6.82 -24.96
CA LYS A 14 -11.93 6.84 -26.38
C LYS A 14 -13.14 7.73 -26.69
N ASN A 15 -14.04 7.97 -25.71
CA ASN A 15 -15.28 8.75 -25.89
C ASN A 15 -15.57 9.74 -24.72
N ARG A 16 -14.66 9.93 -23.76
CA ARG A 16 -14.91 10.71 -22.53
C ARG A 16 -13.95 11.87 -22.27
N GLY A 17 -13.13 12.24 -23.27
CA GLY A 17 -12.13 13.28 -23.09
C GLY A 17 -10.94 12.80 -22.22
N GLU A 18 -10.18 13.74 -21.70
CA GLU A 18 -9.05 13.50 -20.81
C GLU A 18 -9.49 13.62 -19.34
N VAL A 19 -9.16 12.62 -18.51
CA VAL A 19 -9.42 12.63 -17.07
C VAL A 19 -8.10 12.74 -16.34
N CYS A 20 -7.92 13.80 -15.55
CA CYS A 20 -6.78 13.98 -14.67
C CYS A 20 -7.05 13.26 -13.34
N ALA A 21 -6.47 12.09 -13.16
CA ALA A 21 -6.68 11.28 -11.96
C ALA A 21 -5.70 11.63 -10.81
N VAL A 22 -4.54 12.23 -11.14
CA VAL A 22 -3.56 12.76 -10.18
C VAL A 22 -3.05 14.08 -10.76
N ASP A 23 -3.08 15.15 -9.98
CA ASP A 23 -2.72 16.51 -10.39
C ASP A 23 -1.73 17.13 -9.40
N ARG A 24 -0.45 17.10 -9.77
CA ARG A 24 0.72 17.66 -9.03
C ARG A 24 0.82 17.22 -7.58
N VAL A 25 0.57 15.95 -7.32
CA VAL A 25 0.70 15.38 -5.97
C VAL A 25 2.17 15.29 -5.59
N SER A 26 2.53 15.88 -4.43
CA SER A 26 3.86 15.83 -3.84
C SER A 26 3.76 15.52 -2.37
N PHE A 27 4.53 14.55 -1.88
CA PHE A 27 4.62 14.19 -0.46
C PHE A 27 5.85 13.34 -0.19
N GLN A 28 6.16 13.12 1.09
CA GLN A 28 7.29 12.30 1.53
C GLN A 28 6.85 11.32 2.62
N CYS A 29 7.37 10.07 2.56
CA CYS A 29 7.25 9.07 3.62
C CYS A 29 8.62 8.53 3.98
N ARG A 30 8.99 8.59 5.26
CA ARG A 30 10.30 8.21 5.78
C ARG A 30 10.33 6.74 6.21
N PRO A 31 11.51 6.11 6.32
CA PRO A 31 11.65 4.81 6.97
C PRO A 31 11.12 4.84 8.40
N GLY A 32 10.40 3.80 8.81
CA GLY A 32 9.79 3.71 10.14
C GLY A 32 8.55 4.58 10.33
N GLU A 33 7.97 5.09 9.24
CA GLU A 33 6.79 5.94 9.22
C GLU A 33 5.64 5.28 8.45
N ILE A 34 4.41 5.50 8.93
CA ILE A 34 3.17 5.18 8.21
C ILE A 34 2.58 6.50 7.69
N TYR A 35 2.58 6.66 6.38
CA TYR A 35 1.92 7.76 5.70
C TYR A 35 0.53 7.34 5.22
N GLY A 36 -0.52 7.97 5.74
CA GLY A 36 -1.91 7.72 5.34
C GLY A 36 -2.32 8.59 4.16
N LEU A 37 -2.72 8.00 3.04
CA LEU A 37 -3.34 8.72 1.93
C LEU A 37 -4.86 8.59 2.06
N LEU A 38 -5.50 9.62 2.64
CA LEU A 38 -6.91 9.66 2.97
C LEU A 38 -7.73 10.36 1.88
N GLY A 39 -8.84 9.78 1.47
CA GLY A 39 -9.71 10.39 0.46
C GLY A 39 -10.89 9.51 0.06
N ALA A 40 -11.91 10.10 -0.53
CA ALA A 40 -13.07 9.37 -1.06
C ALA A 40 -12.69 8.42 -2.22
N ASN A 41 -13.62 7.56 -2.61
CA ASN A 41 -13.46 6.73 -3.80
C ASN A 41 -13.34 7.62 -5.05
N GLY A 42 -12.37 7.31 -5.92
CA GLY A 42 -12.08 8.13 -7.10
C GLY A 42 -11.19 9.36 -6.84
N ALA A 43 -10.77 9.62 -5.60
CA ALA A 43 -9.92 10.79 -5.27
C ALA A 43 -8.51 10.75 -5.86
N GLY A 44 -8.05 9.61 -6.42
CA GLY A 44 -6.71 9.45 -7.00
C GLY A 44 -5.75 8.58 -6.18
N LYS A 45 -6.16 8.07 -5.00
CA LYS A 45 -5.34 7.25 -4.09
C LYS A 45 -4.67 6.06 -4.81
N THR A 46 -5.48 5.13 -5.30
CA THR A 46 -5.00 3.92 -6.02
C THR A 46 -4.11 4.26 -7.20
N THR A 47 -4.42 5.33 -7.96
CA THR A 47 -3.59 5.77 -9.09
C THR A 47 -2.23 6.22 -8.61
N THR A 48 -2.16 7.04 -7.56
CA THR A 48 -0.91 7.48 -6.94
C THR A 48 -0.09 6.28 -6.46
N LEU A 49 -0.69 5.35 -5.71
CA LEU A 49 0.00 4.16 -5.21
C LEU A 49 0.53 3.26 -6.33
N ARG A 50 -0.22 3.10 -7.41
CA ARG A 50 0.22 2.34 -8.60
C ARG A 50 1.38 2.99 -9.33
N ILE A 51 1.48 4.33 -9.32
CA ILE A 51 2.66 5.03 -9.85
C ILE A 51 3.88 4.74 -8.99
N LEU A 52 3.76 4.84 -7.67
CA LEU A 52 4.86 4.53 -6.74
C LEU A 52 5.34 3.09 -6.86
N ALA A 53 4.43 2.15 -7.10
CA ALA A 53 4.73 0.73 -7.32
C ALA A 53 5.18 0.42 -8.76
N THR A 54 5.34 1.41 -9.63
CA THR A 54 5.70 1.27 -11.06
C THR A 54 4.73 0.42 -11.89
N ILE A 55 3.49 0.24 -11.42
CA ILE A 55 2.41 -0.42 -12.16
C ILE A 55 1.87 0.51 -13.24
N LEU A 56 1.90 1.81 -12.98
CA LEU A 56 1.54 2.87 -13.91
C LEU A 56 2.69 3.88 -14.04
N GLY A 57 2.99 4.30 -15.25
CA GLY A 57 3.89 5.45 -15.46
C GLY A 57 3.16 6.77 -15.20
N PRO A 58 3.78 7.79 -14.56
CA PRO A 58 3.22 9.12 -14.47
C PRO A 58 3.16 9.78 -15.86
N THR A 59 2.28 10.77 -16.05
CA THR A 59 2.26 11.61 -17.27
C THR A 59 3.28 12.73 -17.15
N GLU A 60 3.40 13.33 -15.94
CA GLU A 60 4.39 14.36 -15.59
C GLU A 60 4.85 14.12 -14.15
N GLY A 61 5.98 14.71 -13.77
CA GLY A 61 6.59 14.52 -12.48
C GLY A 61 7.25 13.15 -12.32
N THR A 62 7.73 12.85 -11.13
CA THR A 62 8.34 11.56 -10.81
C THR A 62 8.21 11.24 -9.34
N ALA A 63 8.66 10.04 -8.94
CA ALA A 63 8.86 9.70 -7.52
C ALA A 63 10.19 8.94 -7.34
N ILE A 64 10.79 9.12 -6.17
CA ILE A 64 11.92 8.35 -5.71
C ILE A 64 11.43 7.36 -4.65
N VAL A 65 11.59 6.08 -4.90
CA VAL A 65 11.17 5.00 -4.00
C VAL A 65 12.39 4.13 -3.69
N ALA A 66 12.72 3.95 -2.42
CA ALA A 66 13.91 3.24 -1.96
C ALA A 66 15.21 3.74 -2.63
N GLY A 67 15.30 5.06 -2.91
CA GLY A 67 16.46 5.68 -3.57
C GLY A 67 16.47 5.56 -5.09
N HIS A 68 15.42 5.01 -5.71
CA HIS A 68 15.33 4.81 -7.16
C HIS A 68 14.15 5.56 -7.78
N ASP A 69 14.39 6.21 -8.91
CA ASP A 69 13.38 6.91 -9.71
C ASP A 69 12.44 5.89 -10.38
N VAL A 70 11.12 6.07 -10.19
CA VAL A 70 10.08 5.15 -10.69
C VAL A 70 10.03 5.07 -12.22
N THR A 71 10.53 6.07 -12.93
CA THR A 71 10.53 6.12 -14.39
C THR A 71 11.84 5.61 -15.00
N LYS A 72 12.98 5.88 -14.33
CA LYS A 72 14.30 5.53 -14.83
C LYS A 72 14.77 4.14 -14.41
N HIS A 73 14.37 3.70 -13.20
CA HIS A 73 14.82 2.45 -12.59
C HIS A 73 13.67 1.62 -12.03
N PRO A 74 12.59 1.37 -12.81
CA PRO A 74 11.37 0.71 -12.31
C PRO A 74 11.63 -0.70 -11.76
N GLU A 75 12.63 -1.42 -12.27
CA GLU A 75 12.99 -2.75 -11.80
C GLU A 75 13.56 -2.73 -10.37
N LYS A 76 14.44 -1.75 -10.08
CA LYS A 76 15.01 -1.56 -8.74
C LYS A 76 13.94 -1.12 -7.74
N VAL A 77 12.97 -0.31 -8.19
CA VAL A 77 11.81 0.04 -7.38
C VAL A 77 10.99 -1.22 -7.05
N ARG A 78 10.63 -2.03 -8.06
CA ARG A 78 9.86 -3.27 -7.84
C ARG A 78 10.55 -4.26 -6.90
N SER A 79 11.87 -4.37 -6.95
CA SER A 79 12.62 -5.26 -6.03
C SER A 79 12.59 -4.77 -4.58
N SER A 80 12.28 -3.48 -4.35
CA SER A 80 12.29 -2.85 -3.02
C SER A 80 10.88 -2.61 -2.46
N VAL A 81 9.82 -2.86 -3.25
CA VAL A 81 8.43 -2.56 -2.90
C VAL A 81 7.60 -3.82 -2.70
N GLY A 82 6.91 -3.90 -1.57
CA GLY A 82 5.79 -4.81 -1.37
C GLY A 82 4.47 -4.08 -1.59
N PHE A 83 3.67 -4.53 -2.56
CA PHE A 83 2.36 -3.95 -2.87
C PHE A 83 1.24 -4.90 -2.50
N LEU A 84 0.39 -4.51 -1.55
CA LEU A 84 -0.80 -5.25 -1.13
C LEU A 84 -2.06 -4.45 -1.48
N SER A 85 -2.93 -5.06 -2.28
CA SER A 85 -4.26 -4.52 -2.61
C SER A 85 -5.29 -5.63 -2.51
N THR A 86 -6.51 -5.29 -2.09
CA THR A 86 -7.65 -6.22 -2.05
C THR A 86 -8.03 -6.76 -3.43
N ALA A 87 -7.72 -6.01 -4.49
CA ALA A 87 -7.98 -6.42 -5.88
C ALA A 87 -7.02 -7.49 -6.40
N THR A 88 -5.95 -7.83 -5.67
CA THR A 88 -4.94 -8.77 -6.16
C THR A 88 -5.29 -10.21 -5.82
N ALA A 89 -5.83 -10.94 -6.79
CA ALA A 89 -6.20 -12.35 -6.66
C ALA A 89 -4.98 -13.27 -6.45
N LEU A 90 -5.20 -14.39 -5.76
CA LEU A 90 -4.26 -15.51 -5.68
C LEU A 90 -4.49 -16.47 -6.86
N TYR A 91 -3.43 -17.13 -7.31
CA TYR A 91 -3.57 -18.22 -8.28
C TYR A 91 -4.20 -19.45 -7.59
N GLY A 92 -5.48 -19.67 -7.82
CA GLY A 92 -6.29 -20.64 -7.09
C GLY A 92 -5.77 -22.07 -7.13
N ARG A 93 -5.04 -22.44 -8.21
CA ARG A 93 -4.48 -23.80 -8.38
C ARG A 93 -3.20 -24.04 -7.58
N LEU A 94 -2.48 -23.01 -7.19
CA LEU A 94 -1.27 -23.13 -6.37
C LEU A 94 -1.64 -23.35 -4.91
N SER A 95 -0.82 -24.10 -4.19
CA SER A 95 -0.89 -24.18 -2.74
C SER A 95 -0.44 -22.85 -2.09
N ALA A 96 -0.66 -22.69 -0.79
CA ALA A 96 -0.21 -21.52 -0.05
C ALA A 96 1.31 -21.34 -0.17
N GLU A 97 2.07 -22.43 -0.03
CA GLU A 97 3.52 -22.39 -0.15
C GLU A 97 3.97 -22.13 -1.58
N GLU A 98 3.44 -22.84 -2.57
CA GLU A 98 3.76 -22.63 -3.97
C GLU A 98 3.52 -21.21 -4.43
N MET A 99 2.47 -20.55 -3.90
CA MET A 99 2.19 -19.14 -4.18
C MET A 99 3.34 -18.26 -3.69
N VAL A 100 3.82 -18.46 -2.45
CA VAL A 100 4.92 -17.67 -1.88
C VAL A 100 6.24 -17.99 -2.57
N GLN A 101 6.51 -19.26 -2.88
CA GLN A 101 7.69 -19.67 -3.64
C GLN A 101 7.73 -19.02 -5.02
N TYR A 102 6.61 -19.01 -5.74
CA TYR A 102 6.50 -18.41 -7.07
C TYR A 102 6.93 -16.94 -7.04
N PHE A 103 6.41 -16.15 -6.08
CA PHE A 103 6.77 -14.74 -5.97
C PHE A 103 8.22 -14.55 -5.51
N GLY A 104 8.73 -15.38 -4.59
CA GLY A 104 10.14 -15.32 -4.18
C GLY A 104 11.10 -15.57 -5.35
N ARG A 105 10.80 -16.57 -6.21
CA ARG A 105 11.59 -16.84 -7.42
C ARG A 105 11.49 -15.71 -8.44
N LEU A 106 10.31 -15.08 -8.61
CA LEU A 106 10.17 -13.90 -9.47
C LEU A 106 11.04 -12.73 -8.99
N HIS A 107 11.28 -12.61 -7.68
CA HIS A 107 12.19 -11.62 -7.11
C HIS A 107 13.66 -12.08 -7.10
N GLY A 108 13.99 -13.22 -7.71
CA GLY A 108 15.36 -13.71 -7.87
C GLY A 108 15.99 -14.28 -6.60
N LEU A 109 15.18 -14.71 -5.62
CA LEU A 109 15.71 -15.36 -4.42
C LEU A 109 16.27 -16.75 -4.76
N ASP A 110 17.45 -17.07 -4.24
CA ASP A 110 18.01 -18.43 -4.28
C ASP A 110 17.20 -19.38 -3.38
N GLU A 111 17.24 -20.67 -3.70
CA GLU A 111 16.40 -21.69 -3.02
C GLU A 111 16.68 -21.79 -1.50
N PRO A 112 17.92 -21.72 -0.98
CA PRO A 112 18.17 -21.73 0.45
C PRO A 112 17.59 -20.51 1.18
N THR A 113 17.76 -19.32 0.62
CA THR A 113 17.19 -18.08 1.17
C THR A 113 15.67 -18.11 1.11
N LEU A 114 15.10 -18.58 -0.01
CA LEU A 114 13.66 -18.67 -0.21
C LEU A 114 13.02 -19.59 0.84
N ARG A 115 13.56 -20.79 1.05
CA ARG A 115 13.05 -21.74 2.07
C ARG A 115 13.07 -21.11 3.45
N ARG A 116 14.19 -20.56 3.88
CA ARG A 116 14.33 -19.91 5.19
C ARG A 116 13.30 -18.79 5.38
N ARG A 117 13.07 -17.96 4.36
CA ARG A 117 12.08 -16.87 4.41
C ARG A 117 10.65 -17.38 4.45
N ILE A 118 10.33 -18.41 3.68
CA ILE A 118 9.01 -19.04 3.70
C ILE A 118 8.72 -19.61 5.08
N ASP A 119 9.63 -20.41 5.64
CA ASP A 119 9.44 -21.01 6.95
C ASP A 119 9.23 -19.93 8.02
N GLY A 120 10.06 -18.89 8.05
CA GLY A 120 9.89 -17.78 8.99
C GLY A 120 8.58 -16.99 8.80
N LEU A 121 8.09 -16.83 7.56
CA LEU A 121 6.79 -16.19 7.29
C LEU A 121 5.63 -17.10 7.70
N PHE A 122 5.75 -18.41 7.49
CA PHE A 122 4.74 -19.39 7.86
C PHE A 122 4.61 -19.55 9.37
N ASP A 123 5.73 -19.51 10.11
CA ASP A 123 5.73 -19.44 11.58
C ASP A 123 5.00 -18.17 12.04
N ARG A 124 5.41 -17.03 11.56
CA ARG A 124 4.93 -15.70 11.95
C ARG A 124 3.44 -15.46 11.66
N LEU A 125 2.96 -15.99 10.53
CA LEU A 125 1.58 -15.86 10.08
C LEU A 125 0.72 -17.08 10.46
N GLU A 126 1.27 -18.07 11.19
CA GLU A 126 0.58 -19.31 11.58
C GLU A 126 -0.04 -20.03 10.37
N MET A 127 0.76 -20.30 9.35
CA MET A 127 0.29 -20.83 8.07
C MET A 127 0.55 -22.33 7.89
N HIS A 128 1.25 -23.01 8.80
CA HIS A 128 1.65 -24.40 8.66
C HIS A 128 0.48 -25.37 8.45
N SER A 129 -0.66 -25.13 9.12
CA SER A 129 -1.84 -26.00 9.04
C SER A 129 -2.51 -26.05 7.66
N PHE A 130 -2.18 -25.11 6.77
CA PHE A 130 -2.72 -25.04 5.41
C PHE A 130 -1.65 -24.81 4.33
N ARG A 131 -0.39 -25.11 4.66
CA ARG A 131 0.78 -24.93 3.79
C ARG A 131 0.59 -25.50 2.39
N ASP A 132 0.13 -26.76 2.32
CA ASP A 132 -0.05 -27.51 1.09
C ASP A 132 -1.46 -27.36 0.49
N ARG A 133 -2.33 -26.58 1.15
CA ARG A 133 -3.70 -26.41 0.70
C ARG A 133 -3.77 -25.38 -0.44
N ARG A 134 -4.51 -25.73 -1.50
CA ARG A 134 -4.72 -24.86 -2.67
C ARG A 134 -5.41 -23.54 -2.28
N CYS A 135 -4.99 -22.44 -2.91
CA CYS A 135 -5.51 -21.11 -2.61
C CYS A 135 -7.02 -20.97 -2.88
N ASP A 136 -7.59 -21.71 -3.85
CA ASP A 136 -9.04 -21.71 -4.11
C ASP A 136 -9.86 -22.32 -2.96
N LYS A 137 -9.26 -23.16 -2.12
CA LYS A 137 -9.87 -23.85 -0.98
C LYS A 137 -9.64 -23.18 0.37
N LEU A 138 -8.95 -22.04 0.40
CA LEU A 138 -8.66 -21.29 1.60
C LEU A 138 -9.83 -20.37 1.98
N SER A 139 -10.05 -20.16 3.29
CA SER A 139 -10.93 -19.11 3.80
C SER A 139 -10.39 -17.72 3.45
N THR A 140 -11.22 -16.69 3.59
CA THR A 140 -10.80 -15.28 3.34
C THR A 140 -9.60 -14.89 4.19
N GLY A 141 -9.59 -15.20 5.49
CA GLY A 141 -8.46 -14.91 6.37
C GLY A 141 -7.19 -15.69 6.00
N MET A 142 -7.29 -16.97 5.60
CA MET A 142 -6.14 -17.72 5.09
C MET A 142 -5.59 -17.12 3.79
N LYS A 143 -6.47 -16.74 2.85
CA LYS A 143 -6.07 -16.05 1.61
C LYS A 143 -5.32 -14.75 1.90
N GLN A 144 -5.76 -14.02 2.92
CA GLN A 144 -5.12 -12.79 3.34
C GLN A 144 -3.71 -13.04 3.87
N LYS A 145 -3.52 -14.05 4.72
CA LYS A 145 -2.19 -14.47 5.21
C LYS A 145 -1.26 -14.84 4.05
N VAL A 146 -1.75 -15.58 3.06
CA VAL A 146 -0.96 -15.89 1.83
C VAL A 146 -0.61 -14.63 1.05
N SER A 147 -1.54 -13.68 0.93
CA SER A 147 -1.29 -12.40 0.24
C SER A 147 -0.22 -11.57 0.95
N ILE A 148 -0.21 -11.55 2.28
CA ILE A 148 0.84 -10.91 3.07
C ILE A 148 2.18 -11.64 2.85
N ALA A 149 2.21 -12.98 3.00
CA ALA A 149 3.43 -13.76 2.87
C ALA A 149 4.11 -13.57 1.50
N ARG A 150 3.35 -13.65 0.39
CA ARG A 150 3.90 -13.43 -0.96
C ARG A 150 4.44 -12.02 -1.16
N THR A 151 3.84 -11.02 -0.49
CA THR A 151 4.27 -9.62 -0.61
C THR A 151 5.54 -9.35 0.19
N LEU A 152 5.82 -10.15 1.23
CA LEU A 152 6.98 -10.01 2.10
C LEU A 152 8.17 -10.89 1.75
N VAL A 153 7.98 -11.94 0.96
CA VAL A 153 9.00 -12.98 0.77
C VAL A 153 10.35 -12.43 0.28
N HIS A 154 10.33 -11.34 -0.48
CA HIS A 154 11.56 -10.67 -0.95
C HIS A 154 12.08 -9.59 0.00
N ASP A 155 11.46 -9.43 1.20
CA ASP A 155 11.83 -8.47 2.24
C ASP A 155 11.93 -7.01 1.75
N PRO A 156 10.87 -6.45 1.23
CA PRO A 156 10.86 -5.09 0.72
C PRO A 156 11.13 -4.06 1.82
N SER A 157 11.85 -2.99 1.49
CA SER A 157 12.09 -1.84 2.39
C SER A 157 10.93 -0.83 2.39
N VAL A 158 10.04 -0.93 1.41
CA VAL A 158 8.85 -0.08 1.24
C VAL A 158 7.61 -0.95 1.13
N MET A 159 6.59 -0.61 1.90
CA MET A 159 5.29 -1.29 1.86
C MET A 159 4.20 -0.33 1.42
N ILE A 160 3.41 -0.76 0.44
CA ILE A 160 2.28 0.01 -0.10
C ILE A 160 1.00 -0.81 0.09
N PHE A 161 0.05 -0.25 0.83
CA PHE A 161 -1.25 -0.84 1.13
C PHE A 161 -2.37 -0.03 0.49
N ASP A 162 -3.07 -0.60 -0.48
CA ASP A 162 -4.17 0.04 -1.17
C ASP A 162 -5.51 -0.50 -0.65
N GLU A 163 -6.16 0.26 0.24
CA GLU A 163 -7.40 -0.08 0.93
C GLU A 163 -7.41 -1.51 1.50
N PRO A 164 -6.41 -1.90 2.30
CA PRO A 164 -6.15 -3.30 2.62
C PRO A 164 -7.19 -3.94 3.55
N THR A 165 -8.02 -3.16 4.21
CA THR A 165 -9.07 -3.60 5.13
C THR A 165 -10.47 -3.63 4.50
N LEU A 166 -10.60 -3.11 3.28
CA LEU A 166 -11.88 -3.02 2.58
C LEU A 166 -12.53 -4.41 2.38
N GLY A 167 -13.77 -4.55 2.84
CA GLY A 167 -14.54 -5.79 2.69
C GLY A 167 -14.08 -6.94 3.58
N LEU A 168 -13.18 -6.71 4.54
CA LEU A 168 -12.76 -7.69 5.52
C LEU A 168 -13.64 -7.65 6.77
N ASP A 169 -13.81 -8.82 7.41
CA ASP A 169 -14.35 -8.88 8.74
C ASP A 169 -13.37 -8.28 9.78
N VAL A 170 -13.88 -8.04 10.99
CA VAL A 170 -13.12 -7.38 12.07
C VAL A 170 -11.81 -8.11 12.41
N MET A 171 -11.79 -9.43 12.38
CA MET A 171 -10.61 -10.23 12.75
C MET A 171 -9.55 -10.16 11.65
N ALA A 172 -9.96 -10.28 10.38
CA ALA A 172 -9.07 -10.14 9.24
C ALA A 172 -8.50 -8.72 9.15
N ALA A 173 -9.31 -7.68 9.37
CA ALA A 173 -8.86 -6.29 9.42
C ALA A 173 -7.83 -6.06 10.54
N ARG A 174 -8.05 -6.63 11.75
CA ARG A 174 -7.07 -6.56 12.86
C ARG A 174 -5.72 -7.18 12.48
N THR A 175 -5.73 -8.30 11.78
CA THR A 175 -4.50 -8.96 11.32
C THR A 175 -3.70 -8.02 10.39
N ILE A 176 -4.38 -7.37 9.44
CA ILE A 176 -3.75 -6.40 8.53
C ILE A 176 -3.19 -5.20 9.28
N VAL A 177 -3.97 -4.61 10.18
CA VAL A 177 -3.55 -3.47 11.00
C VAL A 177 -2.32 -3.83 11.85
N GLY A 178 -2.32 -5.01 12.47
CA GLY A 178 -1.16 -5.53 13.20
C GLY A 178 0.07 -5.64 12.31
N PHE A 179 -0.11 -6.17 11.10
CA PHE A 179 0.93 -6.33 10.12
C PHE A 179 1.51 -4.97 9.62
N ILE A 180 0.66 -3.97 9.38
CA ILE A 180 1.09 -2.61 9.02
C ILE A 180 1.99 -2.01 10.11
N ARG A 181 1.58 -2.14 11.39
CA ARG A 181 2.38 -1.68 12.54
C ARG A 181 3.71 -2.40 12.65
N GLU A 182 3.72 -3.69 12.38
CA GLU A 182 4.94 -4.49 12.39
C GLU A 182 5.92 -4.05 11.29
N CYS A 183 5.45 -3.77 10.07
CA CYS A 183 6.27 -3.22 9.00
C CYS A 183 6.93 -1.90 9.42
N ARG A 184 6.17 -1.00 10.06
CA ARG A 184 6.70 0.23 10.64
C ARG A 184 7.79 -0.04 11.70
N ALA A 185 7.51 -0.93 12.65
CA ALA A 185 8.45 -1.29 13.71
C ALA A 185 9.76 -1.89 13.20
N GLN A 186 9.73 -2.54 12.03
CA GLN A 186 10.91 -3.04 11.30
C GLN A 186 11.66 -1.93 10.52
N GLY A 187 11.27 -0.67 10.66
CA GLY A 187 11.89 0.46 9.97
C GLY A 187 11.52 0.60 8.50
N LYS A 188 10.51 -0.12 8.00
CA LYS A 188 10.05 0.02 6.62
C LYS A 188 9.30 1.36 6.43
N ALA A 189 9.41 1.97 5.27
CA ALA A 189 8.54 3.07 4.88
C ALA A 189 7.19 2.49 4.45
N VAL A 190 6.08 2.96 5.03
CA VAL A 190 4.75 2.40 4.79
C VAL A 190 3.82 3.47 4.26
N ILE A 191 3.21 3.25 3.09
CA ILE A 191 2.06 4.02 2.62
C ILE A 191 0.80 3.18 2.74
N PHE A 192 -0.22 3.78 3.31
CA PHE A 192 -1.52 3.16 3.55
C PHE A 192 -2.63 4.05 3.00
N SER A 193 -3.40 3.57 2.01
CA SER A 193 -4.59 4.31 1.56
C SER A 193 -5.84 3.81 2.25
N THR A 194 -6.70 4.75 2.63
CA THR A 194 -8.01 4.45 3.21
C THR A 194 -9.02 5.58 2.93
N HIS A 195 -10.29 5.25 3.01
CA HIS A 195 -11.37 6.22 3.11
C HIS A 195 -12.02 6.19 4.52
N VAL A 196 -11.46 5.40 5.45
CA VAL A 196 -11.94 5.22 6.82
C VAL A 196 -11.10 6.08 7.77
N MET A 197 -11.67 7.19 8.26
CA MET A 197 -10.96 8.19 9.08
C MET A 197 -10.38 7.58 10.35
N SER A 198 -11.15 6.73 11.04
CA SER A 198 -10.71 6.08 12.30
C SER A 198 -9.51 5.12 12.13
N GLU A 199 -9.28 4.60 10.92
CA GLU A 199 -8.07 3.82 10.63
C GLU A 199 -6.86 4.74 10.47
N ALA A 200 -7.02 5.84 9.73
CA ALA A 200 -5.96 6.83 9.55
C ALA A 200 -5.52 7.42 10.89
N GLU A 201 -6.46 7.81 11.76
CA GLU A 201 -6.15 8.33 13.11
C GLU A 201 -5.35 7.35 13.97
N LYS A 202 -5.66 6.05 13.89
CA LYS A 202 -5.04 5.01 14.73
C LYS A 202 -3.68 4.52 14.22
N LEU A 203 -3.43 4.66 12.91
CA LEU A 203 -2.28 4.02 12.26
C LEU A 203 -1.23 5.01 11.78
N CYS A 204 -1.65 6.18 11.27
CA CYS A 204 -0.77 7.04 10.50
C CYS A 204 0.01 8.01 11.37
N ASP A 205 1.30 8.14 11.09
CA ASP A 205 2.16 9.18 11.67
C ASP A 205 1.95 10.50 10.94
N HIS A 206 1.80 10.44 9.60
CA HIS A 206 1.41 11.56 8.75
C HIS A 206 0.20 11.20 7.90
N ILE A 207 -0.66 12.18 7.64
CA ILE A 207 -1.89 12.02 6.85
C ILE A 207 -1.88 13.05 5.72
N GLY A 208 -2.04 12.58 4.49
CA GLY A 208 -2.31 13.40 3.32
C GLY A 208 -3.76 13.25 2.89
N ILE A 209 -4.51 14.34 2.85
CA ILE A 209 -5.90 14.38 2.38
C ILE A 209 -5.91 14.67 0.89
N ILE A 210 -6.38 13.69 0.10
CA ILE A 210 -6.46 13.80 -1.35
C ILE A 210 -7.91 13.88 -1.82
N HIS A 211 -8.21 14.84 -2.70
CA HIS A 211 -9.51 15.00 -3.33
C HIS A 211 -9.34 15.50 -4.78
N GLY A 212 -10.16 14.98 -5.71
CA GLY A 212 -10.08 15.37 -7.13
C GLY A 212 -8.69 15.25 -7.76
N GLY A 213 -7.89 14.29 -7.31
CA GLY A 213 -6.52 14.08 -7.77
C GLY A 213 -5.48 14.99 -7.12
N ARG A 214 -5.85 15.88 -6.20
CA ARG A 214 -4.95 16.86 -5.55
C ARG A 214 -4.78 16.55 -4.08
N LEU A 215 -3.56 16.75 -3.58
CA LEU A 215 -3.29 16.74 -2.14
C LEU A 215 -3.69 18.12 -1.58
N LEU A 216 -4.77 18.16 -0.80
CA LEU A 216 -5.32 19.40 -0.28
C LEU A 216 -4.75 19.79 1.09
N ALA A 217 -4.43 18.80 1.91
CA ALA A 217 -3.83 19.02 3.23
C ALA A 217 -2.88 17.86 3.58
N GLU A 218 -1.86 18.17 4.38
CA GLU A 218 -0.86 17.21 4.84
C GLU A 218 -0.34 17.63 6.22
N GLY A 219 -0.05 16.64 7.07
CA GLY A 219 0.53 16.84 8.40
C GLY A 219 0.30 15.65 9.32
N THR A 220 0.80 15.75 10.56
CA THR A 220 0.39 14.84 11.63
C THR A 220 -1.07 15.10 12.00
N LEU A 221 -1.71 14.18 12.70
CA LEU A 221 -3.07 14.40 13.19
C LEU A 221 -3.17 15.65 14.07
N SER A 222 -2.12 15.93 14.87
CA SER A 222 -2.03 17.14 15.70
C SER A 222 -1.98 18.42 14.86
N ASP A 223 -1.14 18.43 13.81
CA ASP A 223 -1.01 19.59 12.92
C ASP A 223 -2.33 19.89 12.19
N LEU A 224 -3.03 18.85 11.75
CA LEU A 224 -4.32 18.98 11.07
C LEU A 224 -5.39 19.51 12.03
N ARG A 225 -5.44 19.00 13.26
CA ARG A 225 -6.35 19.50 14.32
C ARG A 225 -6.14 20.97 14.62
N GLU A 226 -4.91 21.38 14.80
CA GLU A 226 -4.54 22.77 15.07
C GLU A 226 -4.89 23.69 13.89
N ARG A 227 -4.49 23.30 12.67
CA ARG A 227 -4.70 24.09 11.44
C ARG A 227 -6.18 24.33 11.13
N TYR A 228 -7.01 23.31 11.33
CA TYR A 228 -8.43 23.38 10.95
C TYR A 228 -9.36 23.66 12.13
N GLY A 229 -8.86 23.68 13.37
CA GLY A 229 -9.65 23.95 14.58
C GLY A 229 -10.72 22.90 14.86
N LYS A 230 -10.45 21.64 14.50
CA LYS A 230 -11.35 20.49 14.66
C LYS A 230 -10.63 19.34 15.34
N GLN A 231 -11.34 18.58 16.18
CA GLN A 231 -10.79 17.43 16.91
C GLN A 231 -10.93 16.12 16.13
N ASP A 232 -11.98 16.00 15.36
CA ASP A 232 -12.33 14.80 14.58
C ASP A 232 -11.76 14.90 13.16
N LEU A 233 -11.11 13.86 12.68
CA LEU A 233 -10.53 13.81 11.34
C LEU A 233 -11.62 13.83 10.24
N GLU A 234 -12.82 13.33 10.53
CA GLU A 234 -13.95 13.39 9.60
C GLU A 234 -14.40 14.84 9.38
N GLU A 235 -14.53 15.65 10.45
CA GLU A 235 -14.82 17.07 10.34
C GLU A 235 -13.71 17.86 9.63
N ILE A 236 -12.44 17.49 9.87
CA ILE A 236 -11.30 18.07 9.16
C ILE A 236 -11.40 17.75 7.67
N PHE A 237 -11.66 16.49 7.33
CA PHE A 237 -11.81 16.06 5.95
C PHE A 237 -12.89 16.82 5.20
N VAL A 238 -14.09 16.94 5.79
CA VAL A 238 -15.19 17.71 5.19
C VAL A 238 -14.79 19.16 4.96
N LYS A 239 -14.21 19.81 5.97
CA LYS A 239 -13.77 21.21 5.88
C LYS A 239 -12.70 21.43 4.81
N VAL A 240 -11.78 20.48 4.62
CA VAL A 240 -10.72 20.55 3.62
C VAL A 240 -11.26 20.39 2.21
N VAL A 241 -12.28 19.54 2.02
CA VAL A 241 -12.85 19.23 0.71
C VAL A 241 -13.85 20.30 0.24
N GLU A 242 -14.49 21.02 1.16
CA GLU A 242 -15.45 22.10 0.87
C GLU A 242 -14.79 23.47 0.61
N GLN A 243 -13.48 23.62 0.84
CA GLN A 243 -12.69 24.82 0.52
C GLN A 243 -12.25 24.85 -0.95
#